data_1e1a835f43e6be80f28d1615cb5ee022
#
_entry.id   1e1a835f43e6be80f28d1615cb5ee022
#
_cell.length_a   1.000
_cell.length_b   1.000
_cell.length_c   1.000
_cell.angle_alpha   90.00
_cell.angle_beta   90.00
_cell.angle_gamma   90.00
#
_symmetry.space_group_name_H-M   'P 1'
#
loop_
_entity.id
_entity.type
_entity.pdbx_description
1 polymer ?
#
loop_
_entity_poly.entity_id
_entity_poly.type
_entity_poly.pdbx_seq_one_letter_code
_entity_poly.pdbx_strand_id
1 'polypeptide(L)'
;MRNIEVKNYRVPGKTKTDITLIGDLHYTKNMSESFLSGLLKEINKDDNTVCFVGDILHEASIITDEEAREKLENFLKELSEKHNVKIILGNHDIMSKKGNVWESDLRAVEFFKDLEKDSQITFLNNTINVELNTNNSYYGINPGVEFYENKTKKEDKLSLLKKLRDLRYMRETLEEELLSSYKQSKILLIHSPYLADDKVIKEELKEYDLVLAGHMHNGLVPSFLDDEKNDGIISPYKEMFCDNTRGYKILSDNSHLIITGGLTKIAGDSNLQKFLNNLYPVSIDKIAIRKDAKKLTLCKN
;
A
#
# COMPACT_ATOMS: atom_id res chain seq x y z
N MET A 1 13.54 15.61 -14.28
CA MET A 1 13.11 14.84 -13.09
C MET A 1 11.59 14.97 -13.04
N ARG A 2 10.81 13.90 -13.03
CA ARG A 2 9.34 14.03 -12.89
C ARG A 2 9.04 14.40 -11.44
N ASN A 3 8.17 15.40 -11.25
CA ASN A 3 7.69 15.73 -9.91
C ASN A 3 6.83 14.58 -9.40
N ILE A 4 7.20 14.02 -8.27
CA ILE A 4 6.36 13.13 -7.48
C ILE A 4 5.39 14.05 -6.75
N GLU A 5 4.10 13.84 -6.94
CA GLU A 5 3.08 14.56 -6.19
C GLU A 5 3.04 14.05 -4.75
N VAL A 6 2.92 14.95 -3.80
CA VAL A 6 2.79 14.61 -2.38
C VAL A 6 1.43 15.07 -1.89
N LYS A 7 0.59 14.11 -1.51
CA LYS A 7 -0.71 14.39 -0.87
C LYS A 7 -0.56 14.28 0.63
N ASN A 8 -1.09 15.25 1.38
CA ASN A 8 -0.95 15.30 2.82
C ASN A 8 -2.32 15.08 3.49
N TYR A 9 -2.40 14.09 4.37
CA TYR A 9 -3.60 13.76 5.13
C TYR A 9 -3.38 13.97 6.63
N ARG A 10 -4.39 14.49 7.32
CA ARG A 10 -4.45 14.52 8.77
C ARG A 10 -5.60 13.63 9.22
N VAL A 11 -5.29 12.61 10.01
CA VAL A 11 -6.23 11.55 10.41
C VAL A 11 -6.43 11.59 11.92
N PRO A 12 -7.67 11.52 12.43
CA PRO A 12 -7.92 11.29 13.83
C PRO A 12 -7.31 9.97 14.28
N GLY A 13 -6.72 9.94 15.46
CA GLY A 13 -6.17 8.71 16.01
C GLY A 13 -5.73 8.81 17.46
N LYS A 14 -5.33 7.67 18.00
CA LYS A 14 -4.97 7.50 19.41
C LYS A 14 -3.51 7.89 19.70
N THR A 15 -2.70 7.96 18.67
CA THR A 15 -1.25 8.20 18.74
C THR A 15 -0.86 9.47 17.99
N LYS A 16 0.42 9.86 18.09
CA LYS A 16 1.03 10.80 17.17
C LYS A 16 2.00 10.03 16.29
N THR A 17 1.65 9.86 15.02
CA THR A 17 2.40 9.05 14.06
C THR A 17 2.38 9.70 12.71
N ASP A 18 3.53 9.67 12.04
CA ASP A 18 3.68 10.14 10.68
C ASP A 18 4.03 8.95 9.77
N ILE A 19 3.30 8.79 8.67
CA ILE A 19 3.43 7.68 7.73
C ILE A 19 3.63 8.24 6.33
N THR A 20 4.56 7.67 5.58
CA THR A 20 4.66 7.83 4.13
C THR A 20 4.09 6.56 3.48
N LEU A 21 2.99 6.71 2.76
CA LEU A 21 2.31 5.61 2.05
C LEU A 21 2.77 5.57 0.60
N ILE A 22 3.17 4.40 0.16
CA ILE A 22 3.66 4.12 -1.19
C ILE A 22 2.93 2.87 -1.72
N GLY A 23 2.37 2.97 -2.90
CA GLY A 23 1.79 1.82 -3.61
C GLY A 23 2.30 1.74 -5.04
N ASP A 24 2.14 0.58 -5.65
CA ASP A 24 2.22 0.40 -7.09
C ASP A 24 3.52 0.96 -7.72
N LEU A 25 4.68 0.65 -7.11
CA LEU A 25 5.99 1.05 -7.63
C LEU A 25 6.24 0.38 -8.99
N HIS A 26 5.76 -0.86 -9.17
CA HIS A 26 5.96 -1.66 -10.38
C HIS A 26 7.42 -1.62 -10.85
N TYR A 27 8.34 -1.93 -9.94
CA TYR A 27 9.76 -1.96 -10.23
C TYR A 27 10.06 -2.88 -11.41
N THR A 28 10.86 -2.38 -12.34
CA THR A 28 11.37 -3.13 -13.49
C THR A 28 12.88 -2.98 -13.58
N LYS A 29 13.56 -3.92 -14.25
CA LYS A 29 14.98 -3.85 -14.54
C LYS A 29 15.40 -2.50 -15.16
N ASN A 30 14.55 -1.92 -16.00
CA ASN A 30 14.82 -0.68 -16.72
C ASN A 30 14.42 0.58 -15.95
N MET A 31 13.98 0.45 -14.70
CA MET A 31 13.66 1.63 -13.87
C MET A 31 14.92 2.45 -13.63
N SER A 32 14.84 3.75 -13.91
CA SER A 32 16.02 4.62 -13.82
C SER A 32 16.44 4.85 -12.37
N GLU A 33 17.74 4.85 -12.13
CA GLU A 33 18.31 5.20 -10.82
C GLU A 33 17.95 6.62 -10.39
N SER A 34 17.84 7.55 -11.34
CA SER A 34 17.42 8.92 -11.05
C SER A 34 15.99 9.00 -10.51
N PHE A 35 15.10 8.06 -10.88
CA PHE A 35 13.76 7.98 -10.31
C PHE A 35 13.80 7.45 -8.88
N LEU A 36 14.52 6.34 -8.63
CA LEU A 36 14.66 5.76 -7.28
C LEU A 36 15.35 6.75 -6.33
N SER A 37 16.43 7.40 -6.76
CA SER A 37 17.11 8.43 -5.96
C SER A 37 16.20 9.65 -5.70
N GLY A 38 15.38 10.03 -6.69
CA GLY A 38 14.39 11.10 -6.52
C GLY A 38 13.29 10.73 -5.51
N LEU A 39 12.85 9.47 -5.53
CA LEU A 39 11.87 8.94 -4.58
C LEU A 39 12.46 8.89 -3.17
N LEU A 40 13.68 8.37 -2.99
CA LEU A 40 14.40 8.38 -1.72
C LEU A 40 14.54 9.80 -1.16
N LYS A 41 14.94 10.76 -2.01
CA LYS A 41 15.06 12.16 -1.61
C LYS A 41 13.73 12.74 -1.13
N GLU A 42 12.61 12.38 -1.76
CA GLU A 42 11.30 12.86 -1.35
C GLU A 42 10.84 12.24 -0.03
N ILE A 43 11.05 10.93 0.15
CA ILE A 43 10.71 10.22 1.38
C ILE A 43 11.57 10.73 2.54
N ASN A 44 12.87 10.89 2.32
CA ASN A 44 13.86 11.33 3.34
C ASN A 44 13.70 12.79 3.81
N LYS A 45 12.70 13.53 3.32
CA LYS A 45 12.42 14.87 3.85
C LYS A 45 11.84 14.84 5.27
N ASP A 46 11.23 13.76 5.66
CA ASP A 46 10.54 13.58 6.93
C ASP A 46 11.00 12.28 7.61
N ASP A 47 10.92 12.22 8.92
CA ASP A 47 11.21 11.02 9.72
C ASP A 47 9.90 10.26 9.97
N ASN A 48 9.48 9.47 8.98
CA ASN A 48 8.20 8.78 8.97
C ASN A 48 8.39 7.25 8.92
N THR A 49 7.40 6.50 9.42
CA THR A 49 7.26 5.09 9.03
C THR A 49 6.86 5.03 7.55
N VAL A 50 7.53 4.20 6.76
CA VAL A 50 7.23 4.02 5.34
C VAL A 50 6.42 2.74 5.15
N CYS A 51 5.24 2.85 4.55
CA CYS A 51 4.34 1.72 4.30
C CYS A 51 4.20 1.48 2.79
N PHE A 52 4.66 0.31 2.32
CA PHE A 52 4.40 -0.17 0.97
C PHE A 52 3.15 -1.04 0.96
N VAL A 53 2.15 -0.65 0.18
CA VAL A 53 0.87 -1.37 0.08
C VAL A 53 0.77 -2.24 -1.17
N GLY A 54 1.86 -2.91 -1.51
CA GLY A 54 1.93 -3.91 -2.58
C GLY A 54 2.26 -3.35 -3.97
N ASP A 55 2.39 -4.27 -4.92
CA ASP A 55 2.83 -4.05 -6.29
C ASP A 55 4.17 -3.28 -6.35
N ILE A 56 5.11 -3.73 -5.50
CA ILE A 56 6.50 -3.22 -5.52
C ILE A 56 7.18 -3.69 -6.81
N LEU A 57 6.97 -4.95 -7.21
CA LEU A 57 7.47 -5.52 -8.46
C LEU A 57 6.45 -5.34 -9.59
N HIS A 58 6.93 -5.23 -10.83
CA HIS A 58 6.05 -5.33 -12.00
C HIS A 58 5.60 -6.77 -12.24
N GLU A 59 6.43 -7.73 -11.91
CA GLU A 59 6.13 -9.17 -11.83
C GLU A 59 7.16 -9.85 -10.92
N ALA A 60 6.77 -10.92 -10.24
CA ALA A 60 7.61 -11.61 -9.28
C ALA A 60 8.90 -12.19 -9.89
N SER A 61 8.90 -12.50 -11.20
CA SER A 61 10.07 -13.03 -11.91
C SER A 61 11.27 -12.07 -11.97
N ILE A 62 11.06 -10.78 -11.78
CA ILE A 62 12.13 -9.76 -11.83
C ILE A 62 13.25 -10.07 -10.84
N ILE A 63 12.94 -10.64 -9.67
CA ILE A 63 13.94 -10.97 -8.66
C ILE A 63 14.89 -12.12 -9.07
N THR A 64 14.63 -12.81 -10.18
CA THR A 64 15.56 -13.81 -10.74
C THR A 64 16.66 -13.20 -11.58
N ASP A 65 16.51 -11.94 -11.99
CA ASP A 65 17.60 -11.15 -12.59
C ASP A 65 18.42 -10.57 -11.43
N GLU A 66 19.65 -11.01 -11.32
CA GLU A 66 20.54 -10.69 -10.18
C GLU A 66 20.79 -9.18 -10.07
N GLU A 67 21.03 -8.49 -11.19
CA GLU A 67 21.27 -7.04 -11.23
C GLU A 67 20.02 -6.27 -10.79
N ALA A 68 18.84 -6.66 -11.29
CA ALA A 68 17.58 -6.03 -10.91
C ALA A 68 17.26 -6.26 -9.44
N ARG A 69 17.48 -7.48 -8.95
CA ARG A 69 17.28 -7.85 -7.55
C ARG A 69 18.18 -7.03 -6.63
N GLU A 70 19.49 -6.98 -6.91
CA GLU A 70 20.47 -6.24 -6.11
C GLU A 70 20.14 -4.73 -6.06
N LYS A 71 19.77 -4.15 -7.19
CA LYS A 71 19.37 -2.75 -7.26
C LYS A 71 18.13 -2.44 -6.43
N LEU A 72 17.11 -3.30 -6.45
CA LEU A 72 15.91 -3.13 -5.61
C LEU A 72 16.25 -3.33 -4.13
N GLU A 73 17.04 -4.34 -3.82
CA GLU A 73 17.51 -4.63 -2.47
C GLU A 73 18.26 -3.45 -1.86
N ASN A 74 19.20 -2.86 -2.61
CA ASN A 74 19.97 -1.69 -2.19
C ASN A 74 19.06 -0.48 -1.95
N PHE A 75 18.07 -0.24 -2.83
CA PHE A 75 17.08 0.83 -2.65
C PHE A 75 16.27 0.65 -1.36
N LEU A 76 15.77 -0.57 -1.08
CA LEU A 76 14.96 -0.85 0.10
C LEU A 76 15.80 -0.82 1.38
N LYS A 77 17.04 -1.29 1.34
CA LYS A 77 17.98 -1.24 2.48
C LYS A 77 18.37 0.20 2.80
N GLU A 78 18.73 1.01 1.81
CA GLU A 78 19.03 2.44 2.01
C GLU A 78 17.84 3.18 2.65
N LEU A 79 16.62 2.87 2.20
CA LEU A 79 15.41 3.41 2.80
C LEU A 79 15.26 2.98 4.27
N SER A 80 15.54 1.72 4.58
CA SER A 80 15.41 1.16 5.92
C SER A 80 16.48 1.63 6.91
N GLU A 81 17.59 2.21 6.44
CA GLU A 81 18.59 2.85 7.33
C GLU A 81 18.04 4.06 8.08
N LYS A 82 17.02 4.73 7.51
CA LYS A 82 16.44 5.95 8.08
C LYS A 82 15.02 5.80 8.56
N HIS A 83 14.30 4.79 8.07
CA HIS A 83 12.87 4.63 8.29
C HIS A 83 12.54 3.20 8.74
N ASN A 84 11.53 3.07 9.60
CA ASN A 84 10.85 1.79 9.78
C ASN A 84 10.01 1.51 8.54
N VAL A 85 10.34 0.46 7.79
CA VAL A 85 9.66 0.11 6.56
C VAL A 85 8.71 -1.07 6.77
N LYS A 86 7.45 -0.91 6.38
CA LYS A 86 6.42 -1.96 6.42
C LYS A 86 6.04 -2.32 5.00
N ILE A 87 6.05 -3.61 4.68
CA ILE A 87 5.78 -4.12 3.33
C ILE A 87 4.66 -5.15 3.37
N ILE A 88 3.69 -5.01 2.49
CA ILE A 88 2.77 -6.07 2.09
C ILE A 88 2.94 -6.36 0.59
N LEU A 89 2.39 -7.47 0.12
CA LEU A 89 2.39 -7.85 -1.29
C LEU A 89 1.11 -7.42 -2.00
N GLY A 90 1.26 -7.04 -3.28
CA GLY A 90 0.18 -6.93 -4.23
C GLY A 90 0.11 -8.12 -5.17
N ASN A 91 -0.76 -8.06 -6.17
CA ASN A 91 -0.92 -9.16 -7.13
C ASN A 91 0.31 -9.33 -8.03
N HIS A 92 0.96 -8.24 -8.43
CA HIS A 92 2.17 -8.30 -9.25
C HIS A 92 3.38 -8.87 -8.50
N ASP A 93 3.42 -8.76 -7.18
CA ASP A 93 4.49 -9.34 -6.37
C ASP A 93 4.39 -10.87 -6.24
N ILE A 94 3.21 -11.45 -6.49
CA ILE A 94 2.94 -12.89 -6.35
C ILE A 94 2.55 -13.57 -7.67
N MET A 95 2.71 -12.86 -8.78
CA MET A 95 2.42 -13.36 -10.13
C MET A 95 3.55 -13.02 -11.09
N SER A 96 3.74 -13.87 -12.09
CA SER A 96 4.65 -13.65 -13.21
C SER A 96 3.99 -13.98 -14.54
N LYS A 97 4.39 -13.24 -15.56
CA LYS A 97 3.87 -13.43 -16.91
C LYS A 97 4.60 -14.56 -17.63
N LYS A 98 3.86 -15.54 -18.15
CA LYS A 98 4.37 -16.64 -18.95
C LYS A 98 3.70 -16.61 -20.31
N GLY A 99 4.38 -16.05 -21.30
CA GLY A 99 3.72 -15.72 -22.58
C GLY A 99 2.62 -14.67 -22.38
N ASN A 100 1.37 -15.03 -22.62
CA ASN A 100 0.21 -14.14 -22.43
C ASN A 100 -0.62 -14.44 -21.17
N VAL A 101 -0.15 -15.36 -20.33
CA VAL A 101 -0.89 -15.81 -19.13
C VAL A 101 -0.13 -15.34 -17.87
N TRP A 102 -0.87 -14.88 -16.88
CA TRP A 102 -0.33 -14.63 -15.54
C TRP A 102 -0.47 -15.92 -14.71
N GLU A 103 0.61 -16.33 -14.09
CA GLU A 103 0.67 -17.50 -13.21
C GLU A 103 1.18 -17.10 -11.82
N SER A 104 0.74 -17.84 -10.80
CA SER A 104 1.22 -17.65 -9.43
C SER A 104 2.73 -17.88 -9.34
N ASP A 105 3.43 -16.96 -8.69
CA ASP A 105 4.87 -16.98 -8.50
C ASP A 105 5.24 -16.42 -7.13
N LEU A 106 5.66 -17.28 -6.24
CA LEU A 106 5.89 -16.91 -4.84
C LEU A 106 7.36 -16.56 -4.52
N ARG A 107 8.23 -16.42 -5.51
CA ARG A 107 9.66 -16.11 -5.29
C ARG A 107 9.87 -14.79 -4.58
N ALA A 108 9.02 -13.80 -4.83
CA ALA A 108 9.09 -12.51 -4.13
C ALA A 108 8.79 -12.65 -2.62
N VAL A 109 7.99 -13.62 -2.22
CA VAL A 109 7.71 -13.89 -0.80
C VAL A 109 9.00 -14.20 -0.05
N GLU A 110 9.84 -15.07 -0.61
CA GLU A 110 11.13 -15.43 0.00
C GLU A 110 12.11 -14.25 -0.04
N PHE A 111 12.14 -13.50 -1.13
CA PHE A 111 12.95 -12.28 -1.24
C PHE A 111 12.64 -11.27 -0.12
N PHE A 112 11.37 -10.95 0.12
CA PHE A 112 11.00 -9.99 1.18
C PHE A 112 11.21 -10.56 2.59
N LYS A 113 11.06 -11.87 2.80
CA LYS A 113 11.44 -12.52 4.07
C LYS A 113 12.93 -12.43 4.35
N ASP A 114 13.76 -12.57 3.32
CA ASP A 114 15.22 -12.46 3.48
C ASP A 114 15.64 -11.04 3.79
N LEU A 115 15.02 -10.04 3.16
CA LEU A 115 15.24 -8.62 3.46
C LEU A 115 14.95 -8.25 4.91
N GLU A 116 13.92 -8.85 5.51
CA GLU A 116 13.55 -8.61 6.92
C GLU A 116 14.66 -9.01 7.90
N LYS A 117 15.49 -10.01 7.57
CA LYS A 117 16.52 -10.53 8.46
C LYS A 117 17.66 -9.54 8.73
N ASP A 118 18.01 -8.72 7.74
CA ASP A 118 19.21 -7.88 7.74
C ASP A 118 18.91 -6.38 7.62
N SER A 119 17.67 -5.96 7.90
CA SER A 119 17.26 -4.57 7.73
C SER A 119 16.15 -4.16 8.71
N GLN A 120 15.81 -2.87 8.75
CA GLN A 120 14.65 -2.37 9.50
C GLN A 120 13.34 -2.46 8.67
N ILE A 121 13.25 -3.49 7.84
CA ILE A 121 12.06 -3.81 7.06
C ILE A 121 11.24 -4.84 7.84
N THR A 122 9.94 -4.64 7.92
CA THR A 122 8.99 -5.63 8.45
C THR A 122 8.10 -6.10 7.30
N PHE A 123 8.15 -7.37 7.00
CA PHE A 123 7.31 -8.00 5.99
C PHE A 123 6.01 -8.52 6.59
N LEU A 124 4.92 -7.79 6.36
CA LEU A 124 3.60 -8.07 6.94
C LEU A 124 2.79 -9.04 6.05
N ASN A 125 3.17 -10.29 6.02
CA ASN A 125 2.46 -11.32 5.24
C ASN A 125 1.45 -12.09 6.10
N ASN A 126 0.23 -11.59 6.23
CA ASN A 126 -0.82 -12.09 7.12
C ASN A 126 -0.35 -12.13 8.60
N THR A 127 0.28 -11.07 9.04
CA THR A 127 0.85 -10.97 10.38
C THR A 127 0.71 -9.56 10.95
N ILE A 128 1.14 -9.40 12.21
CA ILE A 128 1.08 -8.17 12.99
C ILE A 128 2.49 -7.78 13.41
N ASN A 129 2.78 -6.51 13.36
CA ASN A 129 3.95 -5.90 13.98
C ASN A 129 3.51 -4.86 15.01
N VAL A 130 3.94 -5.00 16.24
CA VAL A 130 3.63 -4.07 17.35
C VAL A 130 4.84 -3.23 17.68
N GLU A 131 4.69 -1.92 17.59
CA GLU A 131 5.71 -0.94 17.97
C GLU A 131 5.35 -0.29 19.30
N LEU A 132 5.98 -0.75 20.37
CA LEU A 132 5.71 -0.24 21.72
C LEU A 132 6.14 1.21 21.92
N ASN A 133 7.21 1.64 21.25
CA ASN A 133 7.75 2.99 21.34
C ASN A 133 6.84 4.04 20.71
N THR A 134 6.11 3.68 19.65
CA THR A 134 5.18 4.58 18.94
C THR A 134 3.72 4.36 19.35
N ASN A 135 3.42 3.30 20.09
CA ASN A 135 2.07 2.82 20.38
C ASN A 135 1.24 2.57 19.11
N ASN A 136 1.84 1.95 18.13
CA ASN A 136 1.16 1.54 16.89
C ASN A 136 1.23 0.04 16.70
N SER A 137 0.17 -0.49 16.11
CA SER A 137 0.14 -1.87 15.60
C SER A 137 -0.14 -1.84 14.12
N TYR A 138 0.76 -2.45 13.36
CA TYR A 138 0.65 -2.59 11.91
C TYR A 138 0.22 -4.01 11.56
N TYR A 139 -0.78 -4.12 10.73
CA TYR A 139 -1.37 -5.37 10.27
C TYR A 139 -1.22 -5.45 8.76
N GLY A 140 -0.82 -6.58 8.23
CA GLY A 140 -0.73 -6.80 6.79
C GLY A 140 -1.56 -7.98 6.34
N ILE A 141 -2.33 -7.81 5.28
CA ILE A 141 -3.09 -8.88 4.65
C ILE A 141 -2.62 -9.09 3.22
N ASN A 142 -2.31 -10.34 2.91
CA ASN A 142 -2.16 -10.84 1.56
C ASN A 142 -3.32 -11.80 1.27
N PRO A 143 -4.32 -11.39 0.47
CA PRO A 143 -5.51 -12.21 0.24
C PRO A 143 -5.24 -13.46 -0.60
N GLY A 144 -4.20 -13.46 -1.44
CA GLY A 144 -3.88 -14.51 -2.41
C GLY A 144 -4.24 -14.10 -3.84
N VAL A 145 -3.71 -14.85 -4.82
CA VAL A 145 -3.85 -14.55 -6.26
C VAL A 145 -5.30 -14.59 -6.71
N GLU A 146 -6.05 -15.56 -6.24
CA GLU A 146 -7.46 -15.80 -6.58
C GLU A 146 -8.38 -14.61 -6.25
N PHE A 147 -7.96 -13.75 -5.31
CA PHE A 147 -8.71 -12.54 -4.96
C PHE A 147 -8.66 -11.46 -6.05
N TYR A 148 -7.61 -11.46 -6.85
CA TYR A 148 -7.38 -10.48 -7.92
C TYR A 148 -7.87 -10.96 -9.29
N GLU A 149 -8.39 -12.20 -9.38
CA GLU A 149 -9.04 -12.68 -10.59
C GLU A 149 -10.45 -12.10 -10.73
N ASN A 150 -10.89 -11.92 -11.98
CA ASN A 150 -12.22 -11.38 -12.29
C ASN A 150 -13.33 -12.23 -11.65
N LYS A 151 -14.05 -11.67 -10.69
CA LYS A 151 -15.13 -12.24 -9.87
C LYS A 151 -14.62 -13.04 -8.68
N THR A 152 -14.35 -12.32 -7.59
CA THR A 152 -14.11 -12.91 -6.27
C THR A 152 -15.21 -13.91 -5.91
N LYS A 153 -14.87 -15.18 -5.82
CA LYS A 153 -15.80 -16.26 -5.46
C LYS A 153 -16.14 -16.15 -3.96
N LYS A 154 -17.24 -16.81 -3.58
CA LYS A 154 -17.68 -16.82 -2.16
C LYS A 154 -16.62 -17.44 -1.24
N GLU A 155 -15.93 -18.47 -1.71
CA GLU A 155 -14.85 -19.15 -1.01
C GLU A 155 -13.66 -18.21 -0.73
N ASP A 156 -13.30 -17.37 -1.70
CA ASP A 156 -12.19 -16.42 -1.58
C ASP A 156 -12.52 -15.35 -0.53
N LYS A 157 -13.76 -14.87 -0.50
CA LYS A 157 -14.24 -13.96 0.54
C LYS A 157 -14.20 -14.59 1.93
N LEU A 158 -14.57 -15.85 2.07
CA LEU A 158 -14.50 -16.58 3.33
C LEU A 158 -13.04 -16.77 3.78
N SER A 159 -12.13 -17.08 2.85
CA SER A 159 -10.70 -17.18 3.12
C SER A 159 -10.15 -15.85 3.66
N LEU A 160 -10.50 -14.75 3.02
CA LEU A 160 -10.08 -13.42 3.46
C LEU A 160 -10.64 -13.04 4.83
N LEU A 161 -11.94 -13.31 5.07
CA LEU A 161 -12.56 -13.09 6.38
C LEU A 161 -11.87 -13.90 7.47
N LYS A 162 -11.47 -15.14 7.16
CA LYS A 162 -10.70 -15.95 8.09
C LYS A 162 -9.36 -15.28 8.42
N LYS A 163 -8.60 -14.83 7.42
CA LYS A 163 -7.32 -14.12 7.63
C LYS A 163 -7.50 -12.86 8.49
N LEU A 164 -8.55 -12.05 8.26
CA LEU A 164 -8.86 -10.87 9.08
C LEU A 164 -9.15 -11.25 10.54
N ARG A 165 -9.91 -12.32 10.75
CA ARG A 165 -10.22 -12.83 12.09
C ARG A 165 -9.00 -13.44 12.78
N ASP A 166 -8.14 -14.14 12.04
CA ASP A 166 -6.89 -14.67 12.57
C ASP A 166 -5.97 -13.53 13.03
N LEU A 167 -5.88 -12.41 12.28
CA LEU A 167 -5.16 -11.22 12.71
C LEU A 167 -5.78 -10.60 13.98
N ARG A 168 -7.10 -10.54 14.06
CA ARG A 168 -7.78 -10.07 15.26
C ARG A 168 -7.47 -10.95 16.47
N TYR A 169 -7.53 -12.26 16.32
CA TYR A 169 -7.19 -13.21 17.39
C TYR A 169 -5.73 -13.07 17.84
N MET A 170 -4.77 -12.98 16.90
CA MET A 170 -3.37 -12.70 17.22
C MET A 170 -3.20 -11.42 18.05
N ARG A 171 -3.92 -10.35 17.67
CA ARG A 171 -3.93 -9.09 18.40
C ARG A 171 -4.45 -9.27 19.82
N GLU A 172 -5.63 -9.90 19.98
CA GLU A 172 -6.25 -10.11 21.28
C GLU A 172 -5.33 -10.88 22.21
N THR A 173 -4.65 -11.92 21.72
CA THR A 173 -3.64 -12.66 22.48
C THR A 173 -2.48 -11.77 22.91
N LEU A 174 -1.96 -10.93 22.01
CA LEU A 174 -0.87 -9.99 22.32
C LEU A 174 -1.32 -8.87 23.29
N GLU A 175 -2.56 -8.40 23.19
CA GLU A 175 -3.12 -7.40 24.09
C GLU A 175 -3.30 -7.96 25.52
N GLU A 176 -3.68 -9.22 25.66
CA GLU A 176 -3.77 -9.89 26.96
C GLU A 176 -2.39 -10.07 27.62
N GLU A 177 -1.36 -10.43 26.83
CA GLU A 177 -0.02 -10.71 27.36
C GLU A 177 0.82 -9.47 27.65
N LEU A 178 0.74 -8.44 26.76
CA LEU A 178 1.71 -7.34 26.76
C LEU A 178 1.09 -5.92 26.84
N LEU A 179 -0.19 -5.75 26.49
CA LEU A 179 -0.68 -4.45 26.06
C LEU A 179 -1.96 -3.97 26.76
N SER A 180 -2.42 -4.63 27.82
CA SER A 180 -3.69 -4.35 28.49
C SER A 180 -3.87 -2.89 28.94
N SER A 181 -2.81 -2.07 28.96
CA SER A 181 -2.83 -0.66 29.39
C SER A 181 -2.60 0.37 28.27
N TYR A 182 -2.28 -0.05 27.03
CA TYR A 182 -1.88 0.89 25.99
C TYR A 182 -3.00 1.13 24.95
N LYS A 183 -3.35 2.42 24.76
CA LYS A 183 -4.19 2.84 23.63
C LYS A 183 -3.34 2.90 22.36
N GLN A 184 -3.42 1.87 21.53
CA GLN A 184 -2.70 1.79 20.27
C GLN A 184 -3.55 2.30 19.09
N SER A 185 -2.88 2.87 18.10
CA SER A 185 -3.47 3.04 16.76
C SER A 185 -3.26 1.76 15.95
N LYS A 186 -4.36 1.23 15.42
CA LYS A 186 -4.40 0.01 14.62
C LYS A 186 -4.40 0.37 13.14
N ILE A 187 -3.31 0.05 12.45
CA ILE A 187 -3.09 0.43 11.06
C ILE A 187 -3.03 -0.83 10.21
N LEU A 188 -4.02 -1.03 9.33
CA LEU A 188 -4.09 -2.16 8.42
C LEU A 188 -3.57 -1.77 7.04
N LEU A 189 -2.66 -2.55 6.50
CA LEU A 189 -2.20 -2.48 5.12
C LEU A 189 -2.90 -3.56 4.29
N ILE A 190 -3.54 -3.14 3.21
CA ILE A 190 -4.17 -4.01 2.20
C ILE A 190 -3.73 -3.52 0.82
N HIS A 191 -3.66 -4.42 -0.19
CA HIS A 191 -3.33 -3.95 -1.52
C HIS A 191 -4.55 -3.37 -2.23
N SER A 192 -5.66 -4.09 -2.29
CA SER A 192 -6.86 -3.65 -3.01
C SER A 192 -7.92 -3.02 -2.10
N PRO A 193 -8.41 -1.78 -2.40
CA PRO A 193 -9.46 -1.12 -1.66
C PRO A 193 -10.85 -1.73 -1.88
N TYR A 194 -11.05 -2.58 -2.87
CA TYR A 194 -12.33 -3.29 -3.12
C TYR A 194 -12.81 -4.12 -1.93
N LEU A 195 -11.89 -4.48 -1.03
CA LEU A 195 -12.24 -5.10 0.24
C LEU A 195 -13.24 -4.26 1.04
N ALA A 196 -13.18 -2.94 0.92
CA ALA A 196 -14.08 -2.02 1.63
C ALA A 196 -15.47 -1.90 1.00
N ASP A 197 -15.72 -2.45 -0.18
CA ASP A 197 -17.02 -2.40 -0.85
C ASP A 197 -17.91 -3.61 -0.50
N ASP A 198 -17.31 -4.72 -0.06
CA ASP A 198 -18.06 -5.84 0.48
C ASP A 198 -18.56 -5.52 1.90
N LYS A 199 -19.89 -5.64 2.13
CA LYS A 199 -20.51 -5.27 3.42
C LYS A 199 -19.94 -6.04 4.60
N VAL A 200 -19.64 -7.32 4.42
CA VAL A 200 -19.16 -8.18 5.52
C VAL A 200 -17.70 -7.88 5.82
N ILE A 201 -16.88 -7.73 4.78
CA ILE A 201 -15.47 -7.37 4.94
C ILE A 201 -15.33 -5.97 5.52
N LYS A 202 -16.15 -5.01 5.08
CA LYS A 202 -16.18 -3.65 5.62
C LYS A 202 -16.41 -3.61 7.13
N GLU A 203 -17.26 -4.48 7.68
CA GLU A 203 -17.47 -4.55 9.13
C GLU A 203 -16.19 -4.98 9.87
N GLU A 204 -15.42 -5.92 9.33
CA GLU A 204 -14.11 -6.30 9.92
C GLU A 204 -13.08 -5.17 9.76
N LEU A 205 -13.11 -4.39 8.66
CA LEU A 205 -12.20 -3.25 8.47
C LEU A 205 -12.44 -2.12 9.47
N LYS A 206 -13.65 -1.96 9.99
CA LYS A 206 -13.97 -0.95 11.02
C LYS A 206 -13.25 -1.16 12.36
N GLU A 207 -12.70 -2.35 12.59
CA GLU A 207 -11.86 -2.66 13.76
C GLU A 207 -10.50 -1.95 13.76
N TYR A 208 -10.10 -1.38 12.61
CA TYR A 208 -8.85 -0.66 12.45
C TYR A 208 -9.09 0.85 12.43
N ASP A 209 -8.22 1.63 13.06
CA ASP A 209 -8.32 3.09 13.07
C ASP A 209 -7.98 3.67 11.67
N LEU A 210 -7.04 3.03 10.97
CA LEU A 210 -6.61 3.42 9.64
C LEU A 210 -6.37 2.19 8.75
N VAL A 211 -6.93 2.23 7.55
CA VAL A 211 -6.69 1.24 6.49
C VAL A 211 -5.95 1.94 5.35
N LEU A 212 -4.85 1.37 4.89
CA LEU A 212 -4.01 1.89 3.81
C LEU A 212 -4.10 0.95 2.61
N ALA A 213 -4.37 1.50 1.42
CA ALA A 213 -4.55 0.72 0.19
C ALA A 213 -3.86 1.35 -1.03
N GLY A 214 -3.63 0.54 -2.08
CA GLY A 214 -3.10 0.91 -3.39
C GLY A 214 -3.95 0.33 -4.52
N HIS A 215 -3.30 -0.32 -5.52
CA HIS A 215 -3.88 -1.09 -6.61
C HIS A 215 -4.64 -0.31 -7.69
N MET A 216 -5.22 0.83 -7.37
CA MET A 216 -6.20 1.50 -8.24
C MET A 216 -5.57 2.47 -9.25
N HIS A 217 -4.26 2.68 -9.19
CA HIS A 217 -3.53 3.57 -10.12
C HIS A 217 -4.20 4.93 -10.33
N ASN A 218 -4.66 5.54 -9.24
CA ASN A 218 -5.41 6.82 -9.26
C ASN A 218 -6.69 6.80 -10.12
N GLY A 219 -7.19 5.62 -10.49
CA GLY A 219 -8.37 5.47 -11.35
C GLY A 219 -8.23 6.09 -12.74
N LEU A 220 -6.98 6.30 -13.20
CA LEU A 220 -6.64 7.01 -14.44
C LEU A 220 -7.35 8.37 -14.58
N VAL A 221 -7.39 9.14 -13.50
CA VAL A 221 -7.96 10.49 -13.51
C VAL A 221 -6.86 11.52 -13.74
N PRO A 222 -7.01 12.39 -14.77
CA PRO A 222 -6.06 13.48 -14.99
C PRO A 222 -6.00 14.44 -13.80
N SER A 223 -4.81 14.99 -13.52
CA SER A 223 -4.59 15.90 -12.39
C SER A 223 -5.49 17.14 -12.39
N PHE A 224 -5.87 17.65 -13.54
CA PHE A 224 -6.77 18.80 -13.64
C PHE A 224 -8.25 18.47 -13.36
N LEU A 225 -8.61 17.19 -13.29
CA LEU A 225 -9.91 16.67 -12.86
C LEU A 225 -9.87 16.09 -11.46
N ASP A 226 -8.72 16.16 -10.79
CA ASP A 226 -8.54 15.65 -9.44
C ASP A 226 -9.29 16.56 -8.45
N ASP A 227 -10.58 16.32 -8.37
CA ASP A 227 -11.44 16.88 -7.33
C ASP A 227 -11.35 15.97 -6.07
N GLU A 228 -11.99 16.41 -4.99
CA GLU A 228 -12.01 15.67 -3.73
C GLU A 228 -12.81 14.34 -3.81
N LYS A 229 -13.32 13.97 -5.00
CA LYS A 229 -14.06 12.74 -5.22
C LYS A 229 -13.11 11.56 -5.38
N ASN A 230 -13.52 10.42 -4.84
CA ASN A 230 -12.74 9.19 -4.85
C ASN A 230 -12.95 8.36 -6.12
N ASP A 231 -13.74 8.87 -7.07
CA ASP A 231 -14.17 8.15 -8.26
C ASP A 231 -13.09 8.17 -9.33
N GLY A 232 -12.95 7.07 -10.06
CA GLY A 232 -12.02 6.90 -11.17
C GLY A 232 -12.72 6.76 -12.51
N ILE A 233 -11.98 6.98 -13.60
CA ILE A 233 -12.48 6.75 -14.95
C ILE A 233 -12.42 5.25 -15.28
N ILE A 234 -11.33 4.58 -14.89
CA ILE A 234 -11.10 3.15 -15.16
C ILE A 234 -10.40 2.50 -13.97
N SER A 235 -10.83 1.31 -13.59
CA SER A 235 -10.14 0.47 -12.60
C SER A 235 -9.17 -0.53 -13.27
N PRO A 236 -8.23 -1.15 -12.53
CA PRO A 236 -7.44 -2.27 -13.01
C PRO A 236 -8.29 -3.45 -13.50
N TYR A 237 -9.50 -3.58 -12.99
CA TYR A 237 -10.49 -4.60 -13.43
C TYR A 237 -11.26 -4.21 -14.70
N LYS A 238 -10.88 -3.10 -15.36
CA LYS A 238 -11.54 -2.56 -16.57
C LYS A 238 -12.99 -2.12 -16.35
N GLU A 239 -13.36 -1.83 -15.11
CA GLU A 239 -14.63 -1.20 -14.79
C GLU A 239 -14.52 0.30 -15.02
N MET A 240 -15.53 0.89 -15.66
CA MET A 240 -15.60 2.32 -15.89
C MET A 240 -16.38 3.00 -14.76
N PHE A 241 -15.96 4.21 -14.42
CA PHE A 241 -16.59 5.06 -13.38
C PHE A 241 -16.68 4.36 -12.02
N CYS A 242 -15.55 3.76 -11.62
CA CYS A 242 -15.46 3.02 -10.38
C CYS A 242 -15.22 3.93 -9.17
N ASP A 243 -15.89 3.60 -8.08
CA ASP A 243 -15.68 4.26 -6.78
C ASP A 243 -14.36 3.84 -6.13
N ASN A 244 -13.90 4.64 -5.15
CA ASN A 244 -12.76 4.29 -4.28
C ASN A 244 -11.46 3.99 -5.04
N THR A 245 -11.09 4.84 -5.98
CA THR A 245 -9.85 4.66 -6.75
C THR A 245 -8.67 5.45 -6.21
N ARG A 246 -8.93 6.44 -5.33
CA ARG A 246 -7.92 7.32 -4.73
C ARG A 246 -8.49 8.10 -3.55
N GLY A 247 -7.60 8.79 -2.82
CA GLY A 247 -7.99 9.71 -1.78
C GLY A 247 -8.40 8.99 -0.50
N TYR A 248 -9.52 9.37 0.11
CA TYR A 248 -9.93 8.78 1.37
C TYR A 248 -11.41 8.47 1.46
N LYS A 249 -11.76 7.52 2.30
CA LYS A 249 -13.14 7.14 2.65
C LYS A 249 -13.28 6.97 4.16
N ILE A 250 -14.38 7.41 4.72
CA ILE A 250 -14.74 7.18 6.11
C ILE A 250 -15.49 5.85 6.18
N LEU A 251 -14.92 4.87 6.87
CA LEU A 251 -15.56 3.55 7.07
C LEU A 251 -16.51 3.57 8.27
N SER A 252 -16.13 4.27 9.34
CA SER A 252 -16.94 4.60 10.52
C SER A 252 -16.37 5.84 11.21
N ASP A 253 -16.98 6.30 12.29
CA ASP A 253 -16.51 7.48 13.06
C ASP A 253 -15.04 7.37 13.51
N ASN A 254 -14.55 6.14 13.71
CA ASN A 254 -13.20 5.87 14.20
C ASN A 254 -12.32 5.10 13.20
N SER A 255 -12.81 4.82 11.99
CA SER A 255 -12.10 4.04 11.00
C SER A 255 -12.06 4.74 9.64
N HIS A 256 -10.87 4.88 9.10
CA HIS A 256 -10.61 5.63 7.87
C HIS A 256 -9.85 4.75 6.88
N LEU A 257 -10.14 4.91 5.59
CA LEU A 257 -9.42 4.29 4.48
C LEU A 257 -8.73 5.38 3.67
N ILE A 258 -7.43 5.22 3.40
CA ILE A 258 -6.68 6.05 2.46
C ILE A 258 -6.18 5.16 1.31
N ILE A 259 -6.40 5.63 0.08
CA ILE A 259 -6.03 4.92 -1.15
C ILE A 259 -5.02 5.78 -1.88
N THR A 260 -3.79 5.28 -2.01
CA THR A 260 -2.74 5.99 -2.74
C THR A 260 -2.95 5.90 -4.25
N GLY A 261 -2.58 6.95 -4.96
CA GLY A 261 -2.56 6.95 -6.42
C GLY A 261 -1.46 6.09 -7.04
N GLY A 262 -0.43 5.77 -6.25
CA GLY A 262 0.68 4.92 -6.64
C GLY A 262 1.73 5.58 -7.52
N LEU A 263 2.78 4.84 -7.80
CA LEU A 263 3.96 5.27 -8.57
C LEU A 263 3.99 4.73 -10.00
N THR A 264 2.95 4.01 -10.41
CA THR A 264 2.86 3.36 -11.73
C THR A 264 2.77 4.39 -12.84
N LYS A 265 3.45 4.10 -13.94
CA LYS A 265 3.38 4.85 -15.19
C LYS A 265 2.81 4.00 -16.30
N ILE A 266 2.12 4.64 -17.23
CA ILE A 266 1.72 3.99 -18.47
C ILE A 266 3.00 3.61 -19.23
N ALA A 267 3.20 2.32 -19.47
CA ALA A 267 4.40 1.80 -20.12
C ALA A 267 4.51 2.26 -21.58
N GLY A 268 5.75 2.54 -22.03
CA GLY A 268 6.09 2.87 -23.40
C GLY A 268 6.65 4.29 -23.59
N ASP A 269 7.20 4.52 -24.77
CA ASP A 269 7.95 5.73 -25.12
C ASP A 269 7.31 6.61 -26.20
N SER A 270 6.12 6.25 -26.68
CA SER A 270 5.39 7.06 -27.66
C SER A 270 5.06 8.45 -27.11
N ASN A 271 4.91 9.42 -28.00
CA ASN A 271 4.52 10.79 -27.61
C ASN A 271 3.16 10.82 -26.87
N LEU A 272 2.24 9.92 -27.23
CA LEU A 272 0.96 9.79 -26.55
C LEU A 272 1.16 9.26 -25.11
N GLN A 273 2.00 8.26 -24.91
CA GLN A 273 2.27 7.71 -23.57
C GLN A 273 3.01 8.73 -22.68
N LYS A 274 3.95 9.48 -23.25
CA LYS A 274 4.60 10.60 -22.53
C LYS A 274 3.60 11.68 -22.16
N PHE A 275 2.69 12.04 -23.04
CA PHE A 275 1.61 13.00 -22.78
C PHE A 275 0.68 12.47 -21.67
N LEU A 276 0.20 11.24 -21.77
CA LEU A 276 -0.64 10.62 -20.74
C LEU A 276 0.07 10.58 -19.38
N ASN A 277 1.33 10.16 -19.34
CA ASN A 277 2.10 10.16 -18.10
C ASN A 277 2.31 11.55 -17.47
N ASN A 278 2.18 12.63 -18.24
CA ASN A 278 2.20 14.00 -17.70
C ASN A 278 0.83 14.40 -17.15
N LEU A 279 -0.24 13.82 -17.69
CA LEU A 279 -1.61 14.05 -17.18
C LEU A 279 -1.88 13.27 -15.89
N TYR A 280 -1.20 12.14 -15.69
CA TYR A 280 -1.35 11.26 -14.53
C TYR A 280 -0.08 11.29 -13.68
N PRO A 281 0.03 12.21 -12.72
CA PRO A 281 1.19 12.28 -11.86
C PRO A 281 1.29 11.03 -10.98
N VAL A 282 2.51 10.57 -10.77
CA VAL A 282 2.79 9.58 -9.73
C VAL A 282 2.74 10.26 -8.36
N SER A 283 2.19 9.61 -7.36
CA SER A 283 2.03 10.20 -6.04
C SER A 283 2.46 9.30 -4.90
N ILE A 284 2.88 9.94 -3.81
CA ILE A 284 3.00 9.34 -2.49
C ILE A 284 2.11 10.12 -1.53
N ASP A 285 1.67 9.47 -0.46
CA ASP A 285 0.81 10.12 0.51
C ASP A 285 1.52 10.23 1.86
N LYS A 286 1.51 11.42 2.46
CA LYS A 286 2.00 11.69 3.82
C LYS A 286 0.82 11.80 4.75
N ILE A 287 0.79 10.97 5.77
CA ILE A 287 -0.34 10.79 6.66
C ILE A 287 0.10 11.11 8.08
N ALA A 288 -0.54 12.10 8.66
CA ALA A 288 -0.32 12.52 10.04
C ALA A 288 -1.48 12.06 10.93
N ILE A 289 -1.28 11.00 11.72
CA ILE A 289 -2.21 10.57 12.76
C ILE A 289 -2.06 11.50 13.95
N ARG A 290 -3.17 12.09 14.41
CA ARG A 290 -3.15 13.09 15.49
C ARG A 290 -4.33 12.91 16.44
N LYS A 291 -4.06 13.01 17.76
CA LYS A 291 -5.07 12.93 18.83
C LYS A 291 -6.04 14.11 18.82
N ASP A 292 -5.59 15.27 18.37
CA ASP A 292 -6.36 16.51 18.31
C ASP A 292 -7.11 16.71 17.00
N ALA A 293 -6.93 15.83 16.02
CA ALA A 293 -7.70 15.87 14.79
C ALA A 293 -9.15 15.40 15.05
N LYS A 294 -10.12 16.22 14.65
CA LYS A 294 -11.54 15.92 14.84
C LYS A 294 -12.15 15.11 13.67
N LYS A 295 -11.54 15.21 12.50
CA LYS A 295 -11.95 14.50 11.28
C LYS A 295 -10.75 14.31 10.36
N LEU A 296 -10.86 13.33 9.44
CA LEU A 296 -9.89 13.17 8.37
C LEU A 296 -9.98 14.37 7.41
N THR A 297 -8.85 14.93 7.05
CA THR A 297 -8.74 16.04 6.10
C THR A 297 -7.58 15.84 5.15
N LEU A 298 -7.79 16.16 3.87
CA LEU A 298 -6.72 16.40 2.91
C LEU A 298 -6.20 17.82 3.13
N CYS A 299 -4.93 17.94 3.47
CA CYS A 299 -4.29 19.24 3.67
C CYS A 299 -3.87 19.80 2.30
N LYS A 300 -4.42 20.94 1.91
CA LYS A 300 -3.94 21.65 0.71
C LYS A 300 -2.57 22.27 1.04
N ASN A 301 -1.60 22.03 0.17
CA ASN A 301 -0.28 22.65 0.23
C ASN A 301 -0.36 24.15 -0.07
#